data_a13d972301d4fadc5d494fcd35445f4a
#
_entry.id   a13d972301d4fadc5d494fcd35445f4a
#
_cell.length_a   1.000
_cell.length_b   1.000
_cell.length_c   1.000
_cell.angle_alpha   90.00
_cell.angle_beta   90.00
_cell.angle_gamma   90.00
#
_symmetry.space_group_name_H-M   'P 1'
#
loop_
_entity.id
_entity.type
_entity.pdbx_description
1 polymer ?
#
loop_
_entity_poly.entity_id
_entity_poly.type
_entity_poly.pdbx_seq_one_letter_code
_entity_poly.pdbx_strand_id
1 'polypeptide(L)'
;MSRIDSCCIIDDDEFFAFNTKKLMKQIGFCENVLWYADGQEAIDSLVGLLIENIPLPEIIFLDLNMPNKDGWAFLEEFQNIPKHQRENVKVYIVSSFVSPENMAKAHNYASVTAYLVKPLTAESLEKVA
;
A
#
# COMPACT_ATOMS: atom_id res chain seq x y z
N MET A 1 8.54 -15.79 -12.81
CA MET A 1 7.28 -15.90 -12.07
C MET A 1 7.26 -14.90 -10.92
N SER A 2 6.17 -14.16 -10.79
CA SER A 2 6.04 -13.15 -9.75
C SER A 2 5.75 -13.78 -8.40
N ARG A 3 6.30 -13.22 -7.33
CA ARG A 3 6.09 -13.71 -5.96
C ARG A 3 4.72 -13.37 -5.42
N ILE A 4 4.14 -12.28 -5.91
CA ILE A 4 2.88 -11.73 -5.44
C ILE A 4 1.96 -11.50 -6.63
N ASP A 5 0.70 -11.89 -6.52
CA ASP A 5 -0.26 -11.73 -7.60
C ASP A 5 -0.63 -10.27 -7.83
N SER A 6 -0.92 -9.54 -6.77
CA SER A 6 -1.28 -8.14 -6.93
C SER A 6 -0.85 -7.31 -5.71
N CYS A 7 -0.43 -6.09 -5.99
CA CYS A 7 -0.11 -5.11 -4.96
C CYS A 7 -0.61 -3.74 -5.40
N CYS A 8 -0.63 -2.80 -4.45
CA CYS A 8 -1.20 -1.48 -4.67
C CYS A 8 -0.24 -0.43 -4.14
N ILE A 9 -0.02 0.62 -4.94
CA ILE A 9 0.75 1.78 -4.53
C ILE A 9 -0.24 2.93 -4.37
N ILE A 10 -0.32 3.50 -3.18
CA ILE A 10 -1.18 4.66 -2.90
C ILE A 10 -0.26 5.83 -2.57
N ASP A 11 -0.06 6.71 -3.54
CA ASP A 11 0.92 7.79 -3.45
C ASP A 11 0.64 8.79 -4.57
N ASP A 12 0.62 10.09 -4.26
CA ASP A 12 0.36 11.11 -5.25
C ASP A 12 1.61 11.47 -6.08
N ASP A 13 2.77 10.96 -5.72
CA ASP A 13 4.02 11.17 -6.47
C ASP A 13 4.11 10.20 -7.65
N GLU A 14 3.82 10.71 -8.85
CA GLU A 14 3.87 9.91 -10.08
C GLU A 14 5.23 9.31 -10.36
N PHE A 15 6.31 10.06 -10.06
CA PHE A 15 7.67 9.56 -10.29
C PHE A 15 7.97 8.38 -9.39
N PHE A 16 7.62 8.49 -8.12
CA PHE A 16 7.80 7.39 -7.19
C PHE A 16 7.00 6.16 -7.66
N ALA A 17 5.72 6.36 -7.98
CA ALA A 17 4.85 5.25 -8.41
C ALA A 17 5.39 4.58 -9.68
N PHE A 18 5.77 5.38 -10.67
CA PHE A 18 6.30 4.86 -11.93
C PHE A 18 7.59 4.07 -11.74
N ASN A 19 8.54 4.65 -11.00
CA ASN A 19 9.84 4.01 -10.78
C ASN A 19 9.71 2.75 -9.93
N THR A 20 8.82 2.77 -8.93
CA THR A 20 8.59 1.61 -8.08
C THR A 20 7.93 0.48 -8.88
N LYS A 21 6.94 0.81 -9.69
CA LYS A 21 6.29 -0.17 -10.55
C LYS A 21 7.28 -0.82 -11.52
N LYS A 22 8.16 -0.01 -12.11
CA LYS A 22 9.19 -0.48 -13.02
C LYS A 22 10.17 -1.42 -12.31
N LEU A 23 10.60 -1.07 -11.11
CA LEU A 23 11.47 -1.90 -10.30
C LEU A 23 10.81 -3.25 -9.96
N MET A 24 9.55 -3.20 -9.55
CA MET A 24 8.80 -4.42 -9.23
C MET A 24 8.73 -5.37 -10.42
N LYS A 25 8.55 -4.81 -11.61
CA LYS A 25 8.49 -5.60 -12.83
C LYS A 25 9.86 -6.21 -13.14
N GLN A 26 10.92 -5.44 -12.97
CA GLN A 26 12.28 -5.88 -13.27
C GLN A 26 12.72 -7.06 -12.40
N ILE A 27 12.32 -7.06 -11.13
CA ILE A 27 12.73 -8.13 -10.19
C ILE A 27 11.68 -9.22 -10.04
N GLY A 28 10.56 -9.15 -10.78
CA GLY A 28 9.50 -10.14 -10.68
C GLY A 28 8.81 -10.15 -9.33
N PHE A 29 8.68 -8.99 -8.70
CA PHE A 29 8.08 -8.88 -7.38
C PHE A 29 6.57 -9.13 -7.39
N CYS A 30 5.88 -8.51 -8.35
CA CYS A 30 4.43 -8.51 -8.40
C CYS A 30 3.93 -8.55 -9.85
N GLU A 31 2.92 -9.35 -10.10
CA GLU A 31 2.31 -9.49 -11.43
C GLU A 31 1.48 -8.28 -11.81
N ASN A 32 0.59 -7.86 -10.92
CA ASN A 32 -0.35 -6.77 -11.16
C ASN A 32 -0.14 -5.67 -10.13
N VAL A 33 0.34 -4.51 -10.59
CA VAL A 33 0.58 -3.36 -9.72
C VAL A 33 -0.47 -2.30 -10.01
N LEU A 34 -1.30 -2.00 -9.00
CA LEU A 34 -2.30 -0.95 -9.06
C LEU A 34 -1.72 0.33 -8.48
N TRP A 35 -2.14 1.47 -9.00
CA TRP A 35 -1.70 2.76 -8.48
C TRP A 35 -2.89 3.70 -8.31
N TYR A 36 -2.95 4.36 -7.15
CA TYR A 36 -3.96 5.37 -6.85
C TYR A 36 -3.26 6.61 -6.30
N ALA A 37 -3.69 7.78 -6.75
CA ALA A 37 -3.04 9.04 -6.42
C ALA A 37 -3.49 9.62 -5.07
N ASP A 38 -4.58 9.13 -4.49
CA ASP A 38 -5.02 9.56 -3.16
C ASP A 38 -5.83 8.46 -2.47
N GLY A 39 -6.10 8.68 -1.18
CA GLY A 39 -6.78 7.69 -0.37
C GLY A 39 -8.24 7.46 -0.75
N GLN A 40 -8.92 8.48 -1.25
CA GLN A 40 -10.32 8.34 -1.66
C GLN A 40 -10.43 7.44 -2.89
N GLU A 41 -9.60 7.69 -3.89
CA GLU A 41 -9.55 6.88 -5.10
C GLU A 41 -9.24 5.42 -4.76
N ALA A 42 -8.29 5.21 -3.84
CA ALA A 42 -7.93 3.87 -3.39
C ALA A 42 -9.08 3.16 -2.70
N ILE A 43 -9.75 3.80 -1.75
CA ILE A 43 -10.87 3.19 -1.03
C ILE A 43 -12.02 2.84 -1.99
N ASP A 44 -12.34 3.75 -2.89
CA ASP A 44 -13.43 3.51 -3.86
C ASP A 44 -13.12 2.29 -4.72
N SER A 45 -11.87 2.15 -5.15
CA SER A 45 -11.45 1.01 -5.94
C SER A 45 -11.48 -0.30 -5.15
N LEU A 46 -10.98 -0.28 -3.91
CA LEU A 46 -10.97 -1.48 -3.07
C LEU A 46 -12.40 -1.95 -2.74
N VAL A 47 -13.29 -1.01 -2.44
CA VAL A 47 -14.71 -1.35 -2.20
C VAL A 47 -15.33 -1.94 -3.46
N GLY A 48 -14.98 -1.39 -4.63
CA GLY A 48 -15.44 -1.94 -5.91
C GLY A 48 -15.01 -3.40 -6.10
N LEU A 49 -13.76 -3.72 -5.76
CA LEU A 49 -13.27 -5.09 -5.84
C LEU A 49 -14.08 -6.02 -4.92
N LEU A 50 -14.36 -5.58 -3.70
CA LEU A 50 -15.15 -6.36 -2.75
C LEU A 50 -16.56 -6.63 -3.27
N ILE A 51 -17.19 -5.63 -3.86
CA ILE A 51 -18.54 -5.76 -4.42
C ILE A 51 -18.55 -6.81 -5.54
N GLU A 52 -17.50 -6.86 -6.34
CA GLU A 52 -17.37 -7.81 -7.44
C GLU A 52 -16.81 -9.16 -7.03
N ASN A 53 -16.53 -9.36 -5.75
CA ASN A 53 -15.92 -10.58 -5.22
C ASN A 53 -14.53 -10.86 -5.82
N ILE A 54 -13.79 -9.78 -6.13
CA ILE A 54 -12.41 -9.88 -6.59
C ILE A 54 -11.50 -9.70 -5.38
N PRO A 55 -10.48 -10.55 -5.19
CA PRO A 55 -9.57 -10.43 -4.05
C PRO A 55 -8.88 -9.07 -3.99
N LEU A 56 -8.70 -8.55 -2.79
CA LEU A 56 -7.94 -7.32 -2.58
C LEU A 56 -6.46 -7.56 -2.87
N PRO A 57 -5.69 -6.51 -3.20
CA PRO A 57 -4.24 -6.65 -3.33
C PRO A 57 -3.63 -7.24 -2.05
N GLU A 58 -2.64 -8.09 -2.19
CA GLU A 58 -2.00 -8.72 -1.04
C GLU A 58 -1.18 -7.74 -0.22
N ILE A 59 -0.60 -6.73 -0.89
CA ILE A 59 0.25 -5.73 -0.26
C ILE A 59 -0.16 -4.35 -0.72
N ILE A 60 -0.23 -3.42 0.23
CA ILE A 60 -0.49 -2.00 -0.04
C ILE A 60 0.71 -1.20 0.44
N PHE A 61 1.29 -0.40 -0.46
CA PHE A 61 2.34 0.57 -0.12
C PHE A 61 1.67 1.93 -0.04
N LEU A 62 1.62 2.49 1.17
CA LEU A 62 0.82 3.67 1.48
C LEU A 62 1.67 4.85 1.87
N ASP A 63 1.54 5.96 1.13
CA ASP A 63 2.08 7.25 1.52
C ASP A 63 1.14 7.93 2.50
N LEU A 64 1.68 8.67 3.45
CA LEU A 64 0.87 9.35 4.46
C LEU A 64 0.37 10.71 4.01
N ASN A 65 1.15 11.42 3.20
CA ASN A 65 0.85 12.80 2.79
C ASN A 65 0.32 12.86 1.38
N MET A 66 -1.00 12.92 1.25
CA MET A 66 -1.68 12.98 -0.05
C MET A 66 -2.84 13.98 0.00
N PRO A 67 -3.24 14.55 -1.17
CA PRO A 67 -4.40 15.42 -1.21
C PRO A 67 -5.71 14.65 -0.98
N ASN A 68 -6.79 15.36 -0.71
CA ASN A 68 -8.14 14.84 -0.45
C ASN A 68 -8.22 13.96 0.77
N LYS A 69 -7.78 12.72 0.67
CA LYS A 69 -7.77 11.76 1.77
C LYS A 69 -6.34 11.26 1.96
N ASP A 70 -5.72 11.62 3.07
CA ASP A 70 -4.35 11.21 3.37
C ASP A 70 -4.27 9.74 3.81
N GLY A 71 -3.06 9.28 4.09
CA GLY A 71 -2.84 7.88 4.45
C GLY A 71 -3.53 7.47 5.74
N TRP A 72 -3.59 8.38 6.73
CA TRP A 72 -4.26 8.07 8.00
C TRP A 72 -5.77 7.91 7.81
N ALA A 73 -6.36 8.82 7.02
CA ALA A 73 -7.79 8.73 6.72
C ALA A 73 -8.11 7.46 5.92
N PHE A 74 -7.21 7.08 5.01
CA PHE A 74 -7.34 5.81 4.29
C PHE A 74 -7.35 4.63 5.27
N LEU A 75 -6.41 4.59 6.22
CA LEU A 75 -6.33 3.51 7.20
C LEU A 75 -7.58 3.41 8.06
N GLU A 76 -8.15 4.56 8.45
CA GLU A 76 -9.40 4.58 9.22
C GLU A 76 -10.54 3.90 8.46
N GLU A 77 -10.68 4.21 7.19
CA GLU A 77 -11.72 3.58 6.38
C GLU A 77 -11.40 2.13 6.06
N PHE A 78 -10.14 1.82 5.83
CA PHE A 78 -9.71 0.45 5.55
C PHE A 78 -10.07 -0.49 6.71
N GLN A 79 -9.96 -0.02 7.94
CA GLN A 79 -10.32 -0.80 9.12
C GLN A 79 -11.81 -1.15 9.16
N ASN A 80 -12.66 -0.39 8.47
CA ASN A 80 -14.09 -0.65 8.42
C ASN A 80 -14.46 -1.80 7.48
N ILE A 81 -13.52 -2.23 6.65
CA ILE A 81 -13.72 -3.43 5.83
C ILE A 81 -13.73 -4.64 6.78
N PRO A 82 -14.69 -5.57 6.63
CA PRO A 82 -14.75 -6.73 7.52
C PRO A 82 -13.41 -7.46 7.60
N LYS A 83 -13.04 -7.86 8.81
CA LYS A 83 -11.74 -8.47 9.07
C LYS A 83 -11.45 -9.65 8.15
N HIS A 84 -12.42 -10.52 7.92
CA HIS A 84 -12.22 -11.71 7.09
C HIS A 84 -11.90 -11.37 5.63
N GLN A 85 -12.23 -10.15 5.18
CA GLN A 85 -11.94 -9.72 3.82
C GLN A 85 -10.60 -8.99 3.70
N ARG A 86 -10.04 -8.47 4.80
CA ARG A 86 -8.79 -7.71 4.79
C ARG A 86 -7.64 -8.34 5.57
N GLU A 87 -7.88 -9.44 6.26
CA GLU A 87 -6.86 -10.01 7.16
C GLU A 87 -5.60 -10.50 6.46
N ASN A 88 -5.69 -10.79 5.16
CA ASN A 88 -4.53 -11.23 4.38
C ASN A 88 -3.82 -10.08 3.67
N VAL A 89 -4.30 -8.84 3.84
CA VAL A 89 -3.70 -7.66 3.26
C VAL A 89 -2.68 -7.07 4.23
N LYS A 90 -1.45 -6.87 3.75
CA LYS A 90 -0.39 -6.25 4.55
C LYS A 90 -0.18 -4.82 4.05
N VAL A 91 -0.22 -3.86 4.96
CA VAL A 91 0.02 -2.46 4.62
C VAL A 91 1.41 -2.06 5.08
N TYR A 92 2.18 -1.50 4.16
CA TYR A 92 3.50 -0.92 4.44
C TYR A 92 3.40 0.57 4.21
N ILE A 93 3.68 1.34 5.26
CA ILE A 93 3.73 2.80 5.12
C ILE A 93 5.07 3.15 4.49
N VAL A 94 5.06 4.00 3.46
CA VAL A 94 6.28 4.40 2.75
C VAL A 94 6.41 5.92 2.82
N SER A 95 7.52 6.40 3.36
CA SER A 95 7.72 7.83 3.59
C SER A 95 9.15 8.24 3.25
N SER A 96 9.36 9.53 2.99
CA SER A 96 10.70 10.06 2.68
C SER A 96 11.61 10.08 3.89
N PHE A 97 11.06 10.06 5.10
CA PHE A 97 11.84 9.99 6.32
C PHE A 97 11.04 9.30 7.43
N VAL A 98 11.77 8.77 8.41
CA VAL A 98 11.16 8.09 9.54
C VAL A 98 10.80 9.10 10.62
N SER A 99 9.54 9.13 11.03
CA SER A 99 9.05 9.95 12.14
C SER A 99 8.69 9.03 13.30
N PRO A 100 9.32 9.19 14.48
CA PRO A 100 8.95 8.40 15.65
C PRO A 100 7.46 8.50 16.00
N GLU A 101 6.89 9.70 15.85
CA GLU A 101 5.46 9.92 16.12
C GLU A 101 4.59 9.14 15.15
N ASN A 102 4.92 9.17 13.86
CA ASN A 102 4.17 8.43 12.86
C ASN A 102 4.33 6.93 13.04
N MET A 103 5.51 6.46 13.41
CA MET A 103 5.73 5.05 13.69
C MET A 103 4.87 4.58 14.86
N ALA A 104 4.82 5.37 15.92
CA ALA A 104 3.99 5.05 17.08
C ALA A 104 2.51 5.02 16.73
N LYS A 105 2.06 6.00 15.94
CA LYS A 105 0.67 6.07 15.49
C LYS A 105 0.30 4.86 14.62
N ALA A 106 1.23 4.42 13.78
CA ALA A 106 1.02 3.29 12.89
C ALA A 106 0.73 1.99 13.65
N HIS A 107 1.26 1.83 14.84
CA HIS A 107 1.01 0.65 15.69
C HIS A 107 -0.46 0.50 16.10
N ASN A 108 -1.25 1.56 15.98
CA ASN A 108 -2.68 1.51 16.30
C ASN A 108 -3.49 0.82 15.21
N TYR A 109 -2.87 0.52 14.08
CA TYR A 109 -3.56 -0.09 12.94
C TYR A 109 -3.03 -1.50 12.71
N ALA A 110 -3.86 -2.49 12.97
CA ALA A 110 -3.46 -3.90 12.89
C ALA A 110 -2.98 -4.31 11.49
N SER A 111 -3.50 -3.66 10.45
CA SER A 111 -3.13 -3.98 9.07
C SER A 111 -1.74 -3.49 8.69
N VAL A 112 -1.17 -2.54 9.44
CA VAL A 112 0.17 -2.02 9.15
C VAL A 112 1.22 -2.99 9.64
N THR A 113 2.03 -3.48 8.70
CA THR A 113 3.07 -4.46 8.99
C THR A 113 4.41 -3.79 9.31
N ALA A 114 4.76 -2.75 8.56
CA ALA A 114 6.04 -2.06 8.76
C ALA A 114 6.02 -0.67 8.13
N TYR A 115 7.06 0.09 8.43
CA TYR A 115 7.28 1.45 7.94
C TYR A 115 8.55 1.42 7.08
N LEU A 116 8.46 1.81 5.83
CA LEU A 116 9.57 1.79 4.89
C LEU A 116 9.96 3.21 4.47
N VAL A 117 11.23 3.40 4.10
CA VAL A 117 11.75 4.71 3.67
C VAL A 117 11.91 4.72 2.15
N LYS A 118 11.50 5.82 1.52
CA LYS A 118 11.70 6.04 0.10
C LYS A 118 13.16 6.36 -0.22
N PRO A 119 13.66 5.95 -1.39
CA PRO A 119 12.99 5.15 -2.39
C PRO A 119 12.98 3.66 -2.03
N LEU A 120 12.00 2.93 -2.53
CA LEU A 120 12.02 1.48 -2.37
C LEU A 120 13.09 0.89 -3.28
N THR A 121 13.81 -0.09 -2.76
CA THR A 121 14.89 -0.77 -3.49
C THR A 121 14.56 -2.24 -3.65
N ALA A 122 15.32 -2.95 -4.49
CA ALA A 122 15.16 -4.39 -4.61
C ALA A 122 15.31 -5.06 -3.23
N GLU A 123 16.25 -4.58 -2.42
CA GLU A 123 16.47 -5.11 -1.07
C GLU A 123 15.26 -4.89 -0.17
N SER A 124 14.67 -3.67 -0.16
CA SER A 124 13.47 -3.42 0.65
C SER A 124 12.29 -4.28 0.19
N LEU A 125 12.12 -4.46 -1.12
CA LEU A 125 11.04 -5.29 -1.65
C LEU A 125 11.23 -6.77 -1.31
N GLU A 126 12.46 -7.26 -1.30
CA GLU A 126 12.73 -8.64 -0.93
C GLU A 126 12.36 -8.93 0.52
N LYS A 127 12.53 -7.96 1.40
CA LYS A 127 12.14 -8.11 2.81
C LYS A 127 10.63 -8.13 3.01
N VAL A 128 9.89 -7.56 2.09
CA VAL A 128 8.42 -7.48 2.15
C VAL A 128 7.80 -8.82 1.72
N ALA A 129 8.37 -9.45 0.72
CA ALA A 129 7.82 -10.67 0.15
C ALA A 129 8.19 -11.94 1.00
#